data_e523c3d2c0e0ab5be18278fda7d78a08
#
_entry.id   e523c3d2c0e0ab5be18278fda7d78a08
#
_cell.length_a   1.000
_cell.length_b   1.000
_cell.length_c   1.000
_cell.angle_alpha   90.00
_cell.angle_beta   90.00
_cell.angle_gamma   90.00
#
_symmetry.space_group_name_H-M   'P 1'
#
loop_
_entity.id
_entity.type
_entity.pdbx_description
1 polymer ?
#
loop_
_entity_poly.entity_id
_entity_poly.type
_entity_poly.pdbx_seq_one_letter_code
_entity_poly.pdbx_strand_id
1 'polypeptide(L)'
;QLKKINFSSKESKGINIKDKRFLILWNKVKFNHNNTMMFCDSAIYERVNNSFVAYNNVKINENDSLHIYGDSVHYFGNDEKAYIYGNVLVKSNRINLKTNSLIYDQNLKIAYYKNGATVKDIEKGYEIKSQKGVFNTQLRNVFFRVNVQLVHKDYKIISDSLVYHTNTQKSDIIGNAEIQTEKSSIFCSKGWFDSKNNKASFKKNIIIKSKNQILYADSLFYNEASGLSYAEGNVKIEDDSNEIVIRGGYGIYNEKIDSVYVWEYASFSQFNKSDTINIYADKFISYLDSTQRIFICYNNAVIDGNLIQGDCDSIFYNKTDSLLKCIDKPVIWMDENQISGENLEFKIFEGKIFNMNVTDNSMIVTRKDSVHFDQIKGNNIYGFFKK
;
A
#
# COMPACT_ATOMS: atom_id res chain seq x y z
N GLN A 1 -49.37 -6.15 3.30
CA GLN A 1 -49.80 -7.56 3.47
C GLN A 1 -48.56 -8.44 3.53
N LEU A 2 -48.36 -9.18 4.64
CA LEU A 2 -47.31 -10.19 4.78
C LEU A 2 -47.54 -11.25 3.71
N LYS A 3 -46.60 -11.44 2.79
CA LYS A 3 -46.67 -12.47 1.77
C LYS A 3 -46.42 -13.83 2.41
N LYS A 4 -47.32 -14.78 2.15
CA LYS A 4 -47.19 -16.14 2.67
C LYS A 4 -46.15 -16.93 1.87
N ILE A 5 -45.42 -17.78 2.56
CA ILE A 5 -44.55 -18.77 1.93
C ILE A 5 -45.41 -19.83 1.23
N ASN A 6 -45.23 -20.00 -0.08
CA ASN A 6 -45.80 -21.08 -0.85
C ASN A 6 -44.83 -22.27 -0.85
N PHE A 7 -45.35 -23.47 -0.78
CA PHE A 7 -44.52 -24.69 -0.81
C PHE A 7 -45.16 -25.83 -1.61
N SER A 8 -44.33 -26.74 -2.05
CA SER A 8 -44.73 -28.03 -2.61
C SER A 8 -43.78 -29.12 -2.15
N SER A 9 -44.30 -30.35 -2.03
CA SER A 9 -43.54 -31.57 -1.75
C SER A 9 -44.29 -32.75 -2.33
N LYS A 10 -43.62 -33.88 -2.53
CA LYS A 10 -44.32 -35.12 -2.91
C LYS A 10 -45.08 -35.70 -1.75
N GLU A 11 -44.57 -35.57 -0.54
CA GLU A 11 -45.11 -36.16 0.67
C GLU A 11 -45.17 -35.12 1.80
N SER A 12 -46.21 -35.18 2.62
CA SER A 12 -46.35 -34.32 3.78
C SER A 12 -47.18 -35.00 4.90
N LYS A 13 -46.88 -34.60 6.16
CA LYS A 13 -47.61 -35.03 7.34
C LYS A 13 -47.84 -33.87 8.29
N GLY A 14 -49.09 -33.64 8.67
CA GLY A 14 -49.44 -32.68 9.73
C GLY A 14 -49.22 -33.26 11.11
N ILE A 15 -48.61 -32.51 12.00
CA ILE A 15 -48.46 -32.84 13.42
C ILE A 15 -48.82 -31.63 14.28
N ASN A 16 -49.36 -31.91 15.47
CA ASN A 16 -49.67 -30.88 16.48
C ASN A 16 -48.73 -31.09 17.67
N ILE A 17 -48.01 -30.07 18.07
CA ILE A 17 -47.12 -30.06 19.23
C ILE A 17 -47.43 -28.80 20.06
N LYS A 18 -47.87 -29.00 21.32
CA LYS A 18 -48.17 -27.90 22.22
C LYS A 18 -49.04 -26.80 21.57
N ASP A 19 -50.20 -27.18 21.04
CA ASP A 19 -51.18 -26.33 20.37
C ASP A 19 -50.72 -25.62 19.10
N LYS A 20 -49.54 -25.96 18.60
CA LYS A 20 -49.00 -25.45 17.34
C LYS A 20 -49.06 -26.54 16.26
N ARG A 21 -49.50 -26.17 15.08
CA ARG A 21 -49.59 -27.07 13.92
C ARG A 21 -48.36 -26.90 13.05
N PHE A 22 -47.64 -28.00 12.83
CA PHE A 22 -46.49 -28.13 11.92
C PHE A 22 -46.84 -29.04 10.75
N LEU A 23 -46.19 -28.74 9.61
CA LEU A 23 -46.20 -29.62 8.46
C LEU A 23 -44.79 -30.14 8.24
N ILE A 24 -44.61 -31.47 8.32
CA ILE A 24 -43.38 -32.15 7.89
C ILE A 24 -43.52 -32.40 6.40
N LEU A 25 -42.54 -31.94 5.63
CA LEU A 25 -42.47 -32.04 4.19
C LEU A 25 -41.25 -32.85 3.81
N TRP A 26 -41.36 -33.77 2.84
CA TRP A 26 -40.22 -34.49 2.31
C TRP A 26 -40.42 -34.90 0.87
N ASN A 27 -39.29 -35.29 0.26
CA ASN A 27 -39.25 -35.71 -1.14
C ASN A 27 -39.55 -34.57 -2.13
N LYS A 28 -38.49 -33.95 -2.66
CA LYS A 28 -38.55 -32.81 -3.58
C LYS A 28 -39.27 -31.58 -3.01
N VAL A 29 -38.86 -31.15 -1.83
CA VAL A 29 -39.45 -29.99 -1.17
C VAL A 29 -38.98 -28.71 -1.87
N LYS A 30 -39.95 -27.84 -2.18
CA LYS A 30 -39.75 -26.55 -2.78
C LYS A 30 -40.54 -25.48 -2.04
N PHE A 31 -39.88 -24.37 -1.68
CA PHE A 31 -40.53 -23.20 -1.15
C PHE A 31 -40.36 -22.03 -2.17
N ASN A 32 -41.36 -21.16 -2.24
CA ASN A 32 -41.33 -19.96 -3.01
C ASN A 32 -41.84 -18.81 -2.17
N HIS A 33 -40.99 -17.79 -2.00
CA HIS A 33 -41.34 -16.56 -1.29
C HIS A 33 -40.76 -15.37 -2.03
N ASN A 34 -41.65 -14.49 -2.51
CA ASN A 34 -41.27 -13.39 -3.40
C ASN A 34 -40.54 -13.91 -4.66
N ASN A 35 -39.31 -13.42 -4.90
CA ASN A 35 -38.48 -13.82 -6.05
C ASN A 35 -37.45 -14.91 -5.67
N THR A 36 -37.57 -15.50 -4.47
CA THR A 36 -36.62 -16.50 -3.96
C THR A 36 -37.23 -17.86 -4.01
N MET A 37 -36.54 -18.81 -4.63
CA MET A 37 -36.87 -20.22 -4.63
C MET A 37 -35.89 -20.98 -3.74
N MET A 38 -36.42 -21.86 -2.87
CA MET A 38 -35.62 -22.69 -1.98
C MET A 38 -36.00 -24.17 -2.21
N PHE A 39 -34.97 -25.04 -2.21
CA PHE A 39 -35.09 -26.47 -2.42
C PHE A 39 -34.39 -27.20 -1.29
N CYS A 40 -34.89 -28.34 -0.87
CA CYS A 40 -34.28 -29.20 0.13
C CYS A 40 -34.87 -30.63 0.06
N ASP A 41 -34.29 -31.56 0.81
CA ASP A 41 -34.79 -32.91 0.87
C ASP A 41 -35.98 -33.02 1.82
N SER A 42 -35.93 -32.36 2.97
CA SER A 42 -36.99 -32.33 3.97
C SER A 42 -37.12 -31.01 4.69
N ALA A 43 -38.25 -30.67 5.22
CA ALA A 43 -38.50 -29.46 5.98
C ALA A 43 -39.63 -29.64 7.03
N ILE A 44 -39.58 -28.78 8.03
CA ILE A 44 -40.65 -28.58 9.01
C ILE A 44 -41.16 -27.14 8.81
N TYR A 45 -42.41 -27.01 8.39
CA TYR A 45 -43.04 -25.70 8.16
C TYR A 45 -44.02 -25.36 9.29
N GLU A 46 -43.87 -24.20 9.89
CA GLU A 46 -44.76 -23.65 10.92
C GLU A 46 -45.62 -22.50 10.31
N ARG A 47 -46.88 -22.78 10.09
CA ARG A 47 -47.79 -21.90 9.40
C ARG A 47 -48.05 -20.58 10.15
N VAL A 48 -48.16 -20.67 11.49
CA VAL A 48 -48.49 -19.50 12.34
C VAL A 48 -47.40 -18.45 12.27
N ASN A 49 -46.15 -18.87 12.38
CA ASN A 49 -44.99 -17.96 12.36
C ASN A 49 -44.47 -17.71 10.94
N ASN A 50 -45.12 -18.28 9.90
CA ASN A 50 -44.69 -18.19 8.52
C ASN A 50 -43.19 -18.51 8.36
N SER A 51 -42.73 -19.61 8.97
CA SER A 51 -41.31 -19.98 9.02
C SER A 51 -41.13 -21.47 8.72
N PHE A 52 -39.95 -21.87 8.29
CA PHE A 52 -39.57 -23.26 8.14
C PHE A 52 -38.13 -23.55 8.50
N VAL A 53 -37.87 -24.77 8.90
CA VAL A 53 -36.52 -25.32 8.97
C VAL A 53 -36.39 -26.40 7.91
N ALA A 54 -35.40 -26.26 7.03
CA ALA A 54 -35.12 -27.22 5.98
C ALA A 54 -33.79 -27.92 6.21
N TYR A 55 -33.70 -29.15 5.78
CA TYR A 55 -32.56 -30.03 5.99
C TYR A 55 -32.16 -30.73 4.71
N ASN A 56 -30.87 -30.93 4.58
CA ASN A 56 -30.16 -31.64 3.53
C ASN A 56 -30.35 -31.04 2.13
N ASN A 57 -29.24 -30.93 1.43
CA ASN A 57 -29.19 -30.42 0.06
C ASN A 57 -29.92 -29.06 -0.13
N VAL A 58 -29.83 -28.22 0.89
CA VAL A 58 -30.47 -26.89 0.83
C VAL A 58 -29.86 -26.05 -0.30
N LYS A 59 -30.73 -25.54 -1.18
CA LYS A 59 -30.37 -24.62 -2.26
C LYS A 59 -31.35 -23.46 -2.28
N ILE A 60 -30.83 -22.25 -2.20
CA ILE A 60 -31.58 -20.99 -2.32
C ILE A 60 -31.14 -20.30 -3.60
N ASN A 61 -32.09 -19.98 -4.46
CA ASN A 61 -31.86 -19.23 -5.68
C ASN A 61 -32.58 -17.89 -5.60
N GLU A 62 -31.83 -16.82 -5.77
CA GLU A 62 -32.38 -15.49 -5.94
C GLU A 62 -32.00 -14.96 -7.33
N ASN A 63 -33.00 -14.91 -8.21
CA ASN A 63 -32.79 -14.67 -9.63
C ASN A 63 -31.77 -15.68 -10.21
N ASP A 64 -31.28 -15.47 -11.43
CA ASP A 64 -30.31 -16.37 -12.07
C ASP A 64 -28.85 -16.09 -11.66
N SER A 65 -28.62 -15.14 -10.75
CA SER A 65 -27.28 -14.63 -10.45
C SER A 65 -26.73 -14.99 -9.08
N LEU A 66 -27.56 -15.40 -8.11
CA LEU A 66 -27.15 -15.75 -6.76
C LEU A 66 -27.70 -17.12 -6.34
N HIS A 67 -26.79 -18.01 -6.02
CA HIS A 67 -27.09 -19.37 -5.51
C HIS A 67 -26.42 -19.57 -4.17
N ILE A 68 -27.19 -19.97 -3.16
CA ILE A 68 -26.67 -20.29 -1.82
C ILE A 68 -27.00 -21.76 -1.54
N TYR A 69 -25.97 -22.49 -1.09
CA TYR A 69 -26.07 -23.90 -0.69
C TYR A 69 -25.70 -24.04 0.78
N GLY A 70 -26.26 -25.05 1.44
CA GLY A 70 -25.94 -25.39 2.82
C GLY A 70 -26.57 -26.73 3.24
N ASP A 71 -26.22 -27.20 4.45
CA ASP A 71 -26.77 -28.43 4.97
C ASP A 71 -28.15 -28.22 5.59
N SER A 72 -28.39 -27.06 6.19
CA SER A 72 -29.68 -26.67 6.75
C SER A 72 -29.96 -25.17 6.66
N VAL A 73 -31.22 -24.77 6.68
CA VAL A 73 -31.66 -23.38 6.75
C VAL A 73 -32.84 -23.22 7.70
N HIS A 74 -32.81 -22.20 8.51
CA HIS A 74 -33.99 -21.69 9.23
C HIS A 74 -34.41 -20.35 8.54
N TYR A 75 -35.59 -20.37 7.92
CA TYR A 75 -36.15 -19.24 7.21
C TYR A 75 -37.33 -18.62 7.94
N PHE A 76 -37.29 -17.31 8.15
CA PHE A 76 -38.37 -16.53 8.73
C PHE A 76 -39.00 -15.65 7.65
N GLY A 77 -40.21 -16.05 7.20
CA GLY A 77 -40.86 -15.39 6.07
C GLY A 77 -41.33 -13.97 6.38
N ASN A 78 -41.70 -13.68 7.63
CA ASN A 78 -42.12 -12.34 8.03
C ASN A 78 -40.96 -11.33 8.03
N ASP A 79 -39.75 -11.80 8.37
CA ASP A 79 -38.52 -10.98 8.41
C ASP A 79 -37.74 -11.09 7.10
N GLU A 80 -38.13 -12.00 6.21
CA GLU A 80 -37.42 -12.36 4.97
C GLU A 80 -35.93 -12.66 5.21
N LYS A 81 -35.64 -13.42 6.31
CA LYS A 81 -34.29 -13.80 6.73
C LYS A 81 -34.06 -15.28 6.71
N ALA A 82 -32.91 -15.68 6.13
CA ALA A 82 -32.43 -17.05 6.10
C ALA A 82 -31.17 -17.18 6.96
N TYR A 83 -31.18 -18.14 7.89
CA TYR A 83 -30.02 -18.56 8.68
C TYR A 83 -29.56 -19.90 8.13
N ILE A 84 -28.44 -19.94 7.43
CA ILE A 84 -27.93 -21.09 6.71
C ILE A 84 -26.74 -21.66 7.46
N TYR A 85 -26.69 -22.98 7.63
CA TYR A 85 -25.66 -23.66 8.40
C TYR A 85 -25.12 -24.88 7.65
N GLY A 86 -23.86 -25.19 7.93
CA GLY A 86 -23.11 -26.34 7.44
C GLY A 86 -22.72 -26.22 5.97
N ASN A 87 -21.43 -26.33 5.68
CA ASN A 87 -20.88 -26.34 4.32
C ASN A 87 -21.42 -25.23 3.40
N VAL A 88 -21.66 -24.04 3.95
CA VAL A 88 -22.31 -22.96 3.22
C VAL A 88 -21.42 -22.50 2.07
N LEU A 89 -21.99 -22.50 0.86
CA LEU A 89 -21.36 -22.03 -0.37
C LEU A 89 -22.29 -21.03 -1.07
N VAL A 90 -21.84 -19.78 -1.18
CA VAL A 90 -22.48 -18.75 -2.01
C VAL A 90 -21.78 -18.68 -3.34
N LYS A 91 -22.53 -18.82 -4.43
CA LYS A 91 -22.02 -18.64 -5.80
C LYS A 91 -22.71 -17.47 -6.47
N SER A 92 -21.93 -16.57 -7.02
CA SER A 92 -22.38 -15.57 -7.97
C SER A 92 -21.57 -15.70 -9.27
N ASN A 93 -21.88 -14.90 -10.28
CA ASN A 93 -21.19 -14.97 -11.57
C ASN A 93 -19.67 -14.86 -11.48
N ARG A 94 -19.16 -14.25 -10.41
CA ARG A 94 -17.74 -13.96 -10.26
C ARG A 94 -17.15 -14.41 -8.93
N ILE A 95 -17.94 -14.39 -7.87
CA ILE A 95 -17.46 -14.63 -6.50
C ILE A 95 -18.03 -15.91 -5.94
N ASN A 96 -17.16 -16.72 -5.36
CA ASN A 96 -17.52 -17.84 -4.51
C ASN A 96 -17.16 -17.54 -3.06
N LEU A 97 -18.12 -17.66 -2.13
CA LEU A 97 -17.89 -17.53 -0.70
C LEU A 97 -18.15 -18.87 -0.01
N LYS A 98 -17.21 -19.32 0.81
CA LYS A 98 -17.33 -20.53 1.65
C LYS A 98 -17.29 -20.15 3.13
N THR A 99 -18.24 -20.64 3.91
CA THR A 99 -18.31 -20.44 5.37
C THR A 99 -19.08 -21.59 6.02
N ASN A 100 -19.07 -21.69 7.36
CA ASN A 100 -19.89 -22.67 8.07
C ASN A 100 -21.27 -22.13 8.45
N SER A 101 -21.44 -20.80 8.47
CA SER A 101 -22.74 -20.19 8.75
C SER A 101 -22.87 -18.84 8.03
N LEU A 102 -24.07 -18.59 7.50
CA LEU A 102 -24.40 -17.37 6.78
C LEU A 102 -25.80 -16.90 7.19
N ILE A 103 -25.98 -15.62 7.33
CA ILE A 103 -27.29 -15.01 7.46
C ILE A 103 -27.53 -14.18 6.20
N TYR A 104 -28.64 -14.46 5.53
CA TYR A 104 -29.07 -13.72 4.35
C TYR A 104 -30.35 -12.95 4.67
N ASP A 105 -30.28 -11.62 4.57
CA ASP A 105 -31.40 -10.73 4.70
C ASP A 105 -31.87 -10.32 3.28
N GLN A 106 -33.01 -10.87 2.88
CA GLN A 106 -33.55 -10.70 1.53
C GLN A 106 -34.07 -9.27 1.31
N ASN A 107 -34.58 -8.61 2.35
CA ASN A 107 -35.08 -7.22 2.26
C ASN A 107 -33.94 -6.24 2.02
N LEU A 108 -32.85 -6.39 2.77
CA LEU A 108 -31.68 -5.53 2.69
C LEU A 108 -30.72 -5.94 1.56
N LYS A 109 -30.93 -7.14 0.96
CA LYS A 109 -29.99 -7.71 -0.03
C LYS A 109 -28.58 -7.89 0.51
N ILE A 110 -28.45 -8.29 1.76
CA ILE A 110 -27.20 -8.43 2.49
C ILE A 110 -27.03 -9.87 2.97
N ALA A 111 -25.87 -10.45 2.65
CA ALA A 111 -25.40 -11.68 3.26
C ALA A 111 -24.24 -11.39 4.21
N TYR A 112 -24.24 -11.97 5.42
CA TYR A 112 -23.16 -11.76 6.37
C TYR A 112 -22.81 -13.01 7.14
N TYR A 113 -21.53 -13.13 7.50
CA TYR A 113 -20.97 -14.21 8.30
C TYR A 113 -20.18 -13.63 9.50
N LYS A 114 -20.07 -14.43 10.57
CA LYS A 114 -19.41 -14.02 11.82
C LYS A 114 -18.28 -14.97 12.26
N ASN A 115 -18.19 -16.17 11.66
CA ASN A 115 -17.34 -17.27 12.13
C ASN A 115 -16.30 -17.68 11.07
N GLY A 116 -15.82 -16.72 10.32
CA GLY A 116 -14.83 -16.97 9.27
C GLY A 116 -15.45 -17.32 7.92
N ALA A 117 -14.84 -16.81 6.86
CA ALA A 117 -15.13 -17.19 5.49
C ALA A 117 -13.91 -17.07 4.59
N THR A 118 -13.95 -17.81 3.49
CA THR A 118 -13.03 -17.64 2.36
C THR A 118 -13.84 -17.21 1.15
N VAL A 119 -13.44 -16.10 0.55
CA VAL A 119 -14.04 -15.54 -0.67
C VAL A 119 -13.03 -15.66 -1.81
N LYS A 120 -13.44 -16.21 -2.94
CA LYS A 120 -12.62 -16.32 -4.16
C LYS A 120 -13.24 -15.54 -5.29
N ASP A 121 -12.47 -14.64 -5.89
CA ASP A 121 -12.80 -14.04 -7.18
C ASP A 121 -12.24 -14.95 -8.27
N ILE A 122 -13.14 -15.61 -9.01
CA ILE A 122 -12.78 -16.66 -9.98
C ILE A 122 -12.09 -16.06 -11.20
N GLU A 123 -12.47 -14.85 -11.58
CA GLU A 123 -11.94 -14.17 -12.75
C GLU A 123 -10.51 -13.63 -12.53
N LYS A 124 -10.25 -13.12 -11.33
CA LYS A 124 -8.99 -12.43 -11.00
C LYS A 124 -8.03 -13.23 -10.16
N GLY A 125 -8.45 -14.40 -9.64
CA GLY A 125 -7.61 -15.26 -8.83
C GLY A 125 -7.33 -14.74 -7.42
N TYR A 126 -8.13 -13.79 -6.90
CA TYR A 126 -8.02 -13.37 -5.51
C TYR A 126 -8.63 -14.39 -4.57
N GLU A 127 -7.94 -14.64 -3.46
CA GLU A 127 -8.50 -15.34 -2.30
C GLU A 127 -8.46 -14.39 -1.09
N ILE A 128 -9.63 -14.14 -0.47
CA ILE A 128 -9.76 -13.27 0.69
C ILE A 128 -10.29 -14.09 1.86
N LYS A 129 -9.60 -14.06 3.00
CA LYS A 129 -10.02 -14.67 4.25
C LYS A 129 -10.27 -13.58 5.29
N SER A 130 -11.31 -13.73 6.10
CA SER A 130 -11.56 -12.87 7.26
C SER A 130 -12.47 -13.58 8.26
N GLN A 131 -12.50 -13.09 9.51
CA GLN A 131 -13.39 -13.64 10.54
C GLN A 131 -14.84 -13.20 10.37
N LYS A 132 -15.05 -11.95 9.91
CA LYS A 132 -16.39 -11.36 9.71
C LYS A 132 -16.46 -10.71 8.35
N GLY A 133 -17.64 -10.75 7.73
CA GLY A 133 -17.86 -10.05 6.49
C GLY A 133 -19.32 -9.83 6.17
N VAL A 134 -19.53 -8.83 5.32
CA VAL A 134 -20.84 -8.43 4.81
C VAL A 134 -20.75 -8.28 3.30
N PHE A 135 -21.58 -9.01 2.59
CA PHE A 135 -21.73 -8.93 1.14
C PHE A 135 -23.04 -8.21 0.81
N ASN A 136 -22.96 -7.02 0.22
CA ASN A 136 -24.11 -6.33 -0.31
C ASN A 136 -24.29 -6.70 -1.78
N THR A 137 -25.36 -7.42 -2.11
CA THR A 137 -25.60 -7.95 -3.45
C THR A 137 -26.03 -6.86 -4.45
N GLN A 138 -26.62 -5.76 -3.99
CA GLN A 138 -26.99 -4.62 -4.84
C GLN A 138 -25.81 -3.71 -5.16
N LEU A 139 -25.08 -3.31 -4.13
CA LEU A 139 -23.91 -2.44 -4.27
C LEU A 139 -22.68 -3.19 -4.81
N ARG A 140 -22.75 -4.50 -4.82
CA ARG A 140 -21.66 -5.40 -5.26
C ARG A 140 -20.36 -5.13 -4.54
N ASN A 141 -20.46 -4.84 -3.22
CA ASN A 141 -19.34 -4.61 -2.32
C ASN A 141 -19.28 -5.72 -1.30
N VAL A 142 -18.06 -6.16 -0.99
CA VAL A 142 -17.81 -7.08 0.12
C VAL A 142 -16.98 -6.37 1.16
N PHE A 143 -17.50 -6.30 2.36
CA PHE A 143 -16.86 -5.68 3.52
C PHE A 143 -16.26 -6.78 4.40
N PHE A 144 -14.96 -6.83 4.53
CA PHE A 144 -14.21 -7.79 5.34
C PHE A 144 -13.70 -7.13 6.61
N ARG A 145 -13.79 -7.84 7.74
CA ARG A 145 -13.33 -7.37 9.05
C ARG A 145 -12.66 -8.48 9.83
N VAL A 146 -11.72 -8.09 10.65
CA VAL A 146 -10.96 -8.90 11.61
C VAL A 146 -10.10 -9.94 10.91
N ASN A 147 -8.80 -9.75 11.00
CA ASN A 147 -7.77 -10.63 10.42
C ASN A 147 -7.98 -10.86 8.91
N VAL A 148 -8.13 -9.76 8.16
CA VAL A 148 -8.32 -9.84 6.72
C VAL A 148 -7.00 -10.19 6.04
N GLN A 149 -7.02 -11.23 5.21
CA GLN A 149 -5.91 -11.62 4.36
C GLN A 149 -6.41 -11.73 2.92
N LEU A 150 -5.90 -10.89 2.03
CA LEU A 150 -6.11 -10.99 0.59
C LEU A 150 -4.82 -11.54 -0.03
N VAL A 151 -4.94 -12.61 -0.81
CA VAL A 151 -3.82 -13.24 -1.51
C VAL A 151 -4.07 -13.17 -3.00
N HIS A 152 -3.11 -12.64 -3.72
CA HIS A 152 -2.98 -12.64 -5.18
C HIS A 152 -1.63 -13.25 -5.56
N LYS A 153 -1.42 -13.62 -6.81
CA LYS A 153 -0.14 -14.17 -7.28
C LYS A 153 1.05 -13.23 -7.07
N ASP A 154 0.82 -11.91 -7.20
CA ASP A 154 1.87 -10.89 -7.19
C ASP A 154 2.01 -10.17 -5.84
N TYR A 155 1.00 -10.28 -4.95
CA TYR A 155 1.02 -9.62 -3.65
C TYR A 155 0.08 -10.26 -2.63
N LYS A 156 0.33 -9.99 -1.36
CA LYS A 156 -0.51 -10.33 -0.23
C LYS A 156 -0.82 -9.08 0.57
N ILE A 157 -2.08 -8.89 0.97
CA ILE A 157 -2.51 -7.83 1.88
C ILE A 157 -2.98 -8.45 3.18
N ILE A 158 -2.46 -7.96 4.30
CA ILE A 158 -2.92 -8.26 5.65
C ILE A 158 -3.47 -6.95 6.21
N SER A 159 -4.70 -6.91 6.68
CA SER A 159 -5.29 -5.68 7.21
C SER A 159 -6.35 -5.93 8.28
N ASP A 160 -6.68 -4.88 9.04
CA ASP A 160 -7.79 -4.94 10.01
C ASP A 160 -9.14 -5.07 9.31
N SER A 161 -9.33 -4.29 8.25
CA SER A 161 -10.56 -4.28 7.45
C SER A 161 -10.28 -3.90 6.00
N LEU A 162 -11.09 -4.44 5.09
CA LEU A 162 -10.98 -4.20 3.66
C LEU A 162 -12.37 -4.17 3.03
N VAL A 163 -12.59 -3.24 2.11
CA VAL A 163 -13.77 -3.23 1.24
C VAL A 163 -13.34 -3.58 -0.18
N TYR A 164 -13.88 -4.66 -0.72
CA TYR A 164 -13.64 -5.06 -2.11
C TYR A 164 -14.84 -4.70 -2.97
N HIS A 165 -14.62 -3.88 -3.99
CA HIS A 165 -15.60 -3.43 -4.96
C HIS A 165 -15.56 -4.33 -6.19
N THR A 166 -16.50 -5.26 -6.29
CA THR A 166 -16.48 -6.30 -7.33
C THR A 166 -16.63 -5.76 -8.75
N ASN A 167 -17.27 -4.60 -8.93
CA ASN A 167 -17.45 -3.97 -10.25
C ASN A 167 -16.19 -3.28 -10.75
N THR A 168 -15.53 -2.53 -9.87
CA THR A 168 -14.37 -1.69 -10.21
C THR A 168 -13.05 -2.39 -9.98
N GLN A 169 -13.05 -3.52 -9.24
CA GLN A 169 -11.86 -4.26 -8.83
C GLN A 169 -10.93 -3.42 -7.92
N LYS A 170 -11.52 -2.47 -7.24
CA LYS A 170 -10.84 -1.63 -6.27
C LYS A 170 -10.98 -2.21 -4.87
N SER A 171 -9.89 -2.19 -4.12
CA SER A 171 -9.88 -2.54 -2.69
C SER A 171 -9.59 -1.30 -1.87
N ASP A 172 -10.46 -0.94 -0.93
CA ASP A 172 -10.22 0.11 0.04
C ASP A 172 -9.72 -0.52 1.34
N ILE A 173 -8.57 -0.08 1.82
CA ILE A 173 -7.91 -0.52 3.05
C ILE A 173 -8.38 0.40 4.18
N ILE A 174 -8.85 -0.18 5.27
CA ILE A 174 -9.36 0.55 6.43
C ILE A 174 -8.68 0.00 7.69
N GLY A 175 -7.95 0.85 8.39
CA GLY A 175 -7.08 0.46 9.51
C GLY A 175 -5.70 0.04 9.05
N ASN A 176 -4.91 -0.49 9.98
CA ASN A 176 -3.53 -0.86 9.68
C ASN A 176 -3.48 -2.00 8.67
N ALA A 177 -2.53 -1.88 7.75
CA ALA A 177 -2.31 -2.89 6.73
C ALA A 177 -0.83 -3.04 6.39
N GLU A 178 -0.49 -4.25 6.00
CA GLU A 178 0.77 -4.63 5.39
C GLU A 178 0.50 -5.22 4.00
N ILE A 179 1.13 -4.65 2.97
CA ILE A 179 1.11 -5.17 1.61
C ILE A 179 2.48 -5.74 1.30
N GLN A 180 2.54 -7.04 1.10
CA GLN A 180 3.76 -7.78 0.78
C GLN A 180 3.81 -8.06 -0.72
N THR A 181 4.90 -7.65 -1.37
CA THR A 181 5.23 -7.98 -2.76
C THR A 181 6.52 -8.81 -2.80
N GLU A 182 6.96 -9.23 -3.96
CA GLU A 182 8.25 -9.93 -4.12
C GLU A 182 9.44 -9.05 -3.67
N LYS A 183 9.36 -7.74 -3.90
CA LYS A 183 10.48 -6.80 -3.70
C LYS A 183 10.38 -5.97 -2.43
N SER A 184 9.20 -5.82 -1.86
CA SER A 184 8.98 -4.87 -0.76
C SER A 184 7.78 -5.20 0.13
N SER A 185 7.79 -4.65 1.34
CA SER A 185 6.63 -4.59 2.23
C SER A 185 6.23 -3.14 2.45
N ILE A 186 4.94 -2.84 2.28
CA ILE A 186 4.35 -1.51 2.46
C ILE A 186 3.45 -1.55 3.69
N PHE A 187 3.70 -0.68 4.66
CA PHE A 187 2.85 -0.48 5.83
C PHE A 187 2.09 0.84 5.69
N CYS A 188 0.81 0.85 6.02
CA CYS A 188 -0.03 2.05 6.02
C CYS A 188 -1.22 1.88 6.97
N SER A 189 -1.88 3.00 7.32
CA SER A 189 -3.11 2.95 8.13
C SER A 189 -4.38 3.16 7.31
N LYS A 190 -4.27 3.56 6.06
CA LYS A 190 -5.38 3.74 5.13
C LYS A 190 -4.87 3.76 3.70
N GLY A 191 -5.67 3.26 2.77
CA GLY A 191 -5.30 3.33 1.37
C GLY A 191 -6.35 2.72 0.44
N TRP A 192 -6.04 2.72 -0.83
CA TRP A 192 -6.78 1.96 -1.83
C TRP A 192 -5.84 1.41 -2.89
N PHE A 193 -6.24 0.32 -3.47
CA PHE A 193 -5.57 -0.33 -4.58
C PHE A 193 -6.59 -0.60 -5.69
N ASP A 194 -6.30 -0.15 -6.90
CA ASP A 194 -7.08 -0.36 -8.12
C ASP A 194 -6.33 -1.34 -9.03
N SER A 195 -6.71 -2.61 -8.95
CA SER A 195 -6.06 -3.68 -9.71
C SER A 195 -6.38 -3.66 -11.21
N LYS A 196 -7.41 -2.92 -11.62
CA LYS A 196 -7.76 -2.78 -13.04
C LYS A 196 -6.83 -1.79 -13.74
N ASN A 197 -6.48 -0.70 -13.05
CA ASN A 197 -5.68 0.38 -13.59
C ASN A 197 -4.23 0.37 -13.05
N ASN A 198 -3.89 -0.60 -12.19
CA ASN A 198 -2.60 -0.75 -11.54
C ASN A 198 -2.13 0.55 -10.84
N LYS A 199 -3.04 1.13 -10.05
CA LYS A 199 -2.79 2.33 -9.26
C LYS A 199 -3.05 2.07 -7.80
N ALA A 200 -2.27 2.71 -6.93
CA ALA A 200 -2.45 2.64 -5.49
C ALA A 200 -2.26 4.01 -4.84
N SER A 201 -2.93 4.22 -3.73
CA SER A 201 -2.66 5.37 -2.86
C SER A 201 -2.75 4.93 -1.41
N PHE A 202 -1.77 5.33 -0.63
CA PHE A 202 -1.66 5.02 0.79
C PHE A 202 -1.55 6.32 1.58
N LYS A 203 -2.07 6.32 2.80
CA LYS A 203 -2.08 7.49 3.68
C LYS A 203 -1.85 7.07 5.13
N LYS A 204 -1.18 7.93 5.86
CA LYS A 204 -0.83 7.85 7.29
C LYS A 204 0.16 6.71 7.59
N ASN A 205 1.27 7.11 8.18
CA ASN A 205 2.31 6.21 8.68
C ASN A 205 2.81 5.24 7.61
N ILE A 206 3.14 5.78 6.44
CA ILE A 206 3.64 4.95 5.35
C ILE A 206 5.09 4.59 5.64
N ILE A 207 5.37 3.30 5.59
CA ILE A 207 6.72 2.75 5.64
C ILE A 207 6.83 1.74 4.51
N ILE A 208 7.74 1.96 3.59
CA ILE A 208 8.07 1.00 2.54
C ILE A 208 9.45 0.43 2.83
N LYS A 209 9.51 -0.88 3.05
CA LYS A 209 10.76 -1.60 3.27
C LYS A 209 11.10 -2.41 2.04
N SER A 210 12.22 -2.15 1.43
CA SER A 210 12.86 -2.98 0.40
C SER A 210 14.16 -3.60 0.95
N LYS A 211 14.92 -4.31 0.12
CA LYS A 211 16.11 -5.03 0.59
C LYS A 211 17.10 -4.16 1.37
N ASN A 212 17.38 -2.95 0.88
CA ASN A 212 18.43 -2.08 1.45
C ASN A 212 17.92 -0.67 1.75
N GLN A 213 16.63 -0.38 1.50
CA GLN A 213 16.08 0.96 1.61
C GLN A 213 14.78 0.96 2.40
N ILE A 214 14.58 2.00 3.19
CA ILE A 214 13.32 2.27 3.87
C ILE A 214 12.85 3.67 3.50
N LEU A 215 11.64 3.77 2.98
CA LEU A 215 10.98 5.05 2.71
C LEU A 215 9.88 5.31 3.74
N TYR A 216 9.84 6.51 4.26
CA TYR A 216 8.78 7.04 5.12
C TYR A 216 8.09 8.21 4.42
N ALA A 217 6.77 8.32 4.57
CA ALA A 217 5.98 9.46 4.09
C ALA A 217 4.61 9.52 4.78
N ASP A 218 3.92 10.66 4.70
CA ASP A 218 2.55 10.80 5.18
C ASP A 218 1.53 10.33 4.13
N SER A 219 1.81 10.53 2.85
CA SER A 219 1.03 9.97 1.74
C SER A 219 1.90 9.48 0.60
N LEU A 220 1.42 8.49 -0.11
CA LEU A 220 2.05 7.91 -1.30
C LEU A 220 1.00 7.61 -2.36
N PHE A 221 1.28 8.00 -3.60
CA PHE A 221 0.55 7.56 -4.78
C PHE A 221 1.49 6.83 -5.72
N TYR A 222 1.07 5.68 -6.25
CA TYR A 222 1.81 4.86 -7.20
C TYR A 222 1.00 4.61 -8.47
N ASN A 223 1.64 4.71 -9.62
CA ASN A 223 1.07 4.39 -10.91
C ASN A 223 2.04 3.48 -11.70
N GLU A 224 1.76 2.19 -11.76
CA GLU A 224 2.59 1.18 -12.42
C GLU A 224 2.79 1.48 -13.93
N ALA A 225 1.76 1.94 -14.63
CA ALA A 225 1.85 2.22 -16.07
C ALA A 225 2.91 3.26 -16.40
N SER A 226 3.05 4.30 -15.58
CA SER A 226 4.10 5.31 -15.71
C SER A 226 5.39 4.94 -15.00
N GLY A 227 5.36 4.02 -14.03
CA GLY A 227 6.47 3.72 -13.11
C GLY A 227 6.74 4.85 -12.11
N LEU A 228 5.77 5.75 -11.89
CA LEU A 228 5.93 6.92 -11.02
C LEU A 228 5.30 6.69 -9.65
N SER A 229 6.07 7.02 -8.62
CA SER A 229 5.61 7.15 -7.23
C SER A 229 5.73 8.60 -6.78
N TYR A 230 4.71 9.10 -6.11
CA TYR A 230 4.66 10.44 -5.52
C TYR A 230 4.51 10.31 -4.02
N ALA A 231 5.47 10.81 -3.26
CA ALA A 231 5.45 10.85 -1.80
C ALA A 231 5.27 12.29 -1.32
N GLU A 232 4.49 12.48 -0.26
CA GLU A 232 4.20 13.78 0.31
C GLU A 232 4.18 13.71 1.83
N GLY A 233 4.74 14.71 2.46
CA GLY A 233 4.82 14.91 3.90
C GLY A 233 5.87 14.04 4.57
N ASN A 234 6.83 14.67 5.27
CA ASN A 234 7.88 14.01 6.03
C ASN A 234 8.62 12.91 5.25
N VAL A 235 8.90 13.17 3.97
CA VAL A 235 9.59 12.20 3.11
C VAL A 235 10.99 11.96 3.65
N LYS A 236 11.31 10.69 3.94
CA LYS A 236 12.62 10.24 4.37
C LYS A 236 12.95 8.94 3.68
N ILE A 237 14.11 8.86 3.06
CA ILE A 237 14.66 7.66 2.45
C ILE A 237 15.95 7.30 3.17
N GLU A 238 16.03 6.13 3.73
CA GLU A 238 17.22 5.55 4.34
C GLU A 238 17.76 4.47 3.41
N ASP A 239 19.03 4.54 3.07
CA ASP A 239 19.75 3.51 2.29
C ASP A 239 20.96 3.05 3.11
N ASP A 240 20.78 1.91 3.76
CA ASP A 240 21.81 1.34 4.65
C ASP A 240 23.04 0.87 3.86
N SER A 241 22.86 0.47 2.62
CA SER A 241 23.98 -0.03 1.80
C SER A 241 24.93 1.08 1.33
N ASN A 242 24.42 2.30 1.20
CA ASN A 242 25.19 3.46 0.83
C ASN A 242 25.47 4.40 2.01
N GLU A 243 24.96 4.08 3.20
CA GLU A 243 25.08 4.90 4.41
C GLU A 243 24.56 6.34 4.18
N ILE A 244 23.39 6.47 3.51
CA ILE A 244 22.79 7.76 3.21
C ILE A 244 21.37 7.89 3.74
N VAL A 245 20.99 9.13 4.04
CA VAL A 245 19.61 9.52 4.35
C VAL A 245 19.24 10.75 3.54
N ILE A 246 18.11 10.68 2.82
CA ILE A 246 17.55 11.79 2.06
C ILE A 246 16.25 12.22 2.75
N ARG A 247 15.99 13.52 2.86
CA ARG A 247 14.75 14.08 3.42
C ARG A 247 14.21 15.20 2.55
N GLY A 248 12.90 15.43 2.66
CA GLY A 248 12.21 16.57 2.03
C GLY A 248 10.72 16.57 2.34
N GLY A 249 10.01 17.60 1.91
CA GLY A 249 8.56 17.68 2.01
C GLY A 249 7.86 16.81 0.97
N TYR A 250 8.43 16.70 -0.22
CA TYR A 250 7.90 15.95 -1.35
C TYR A 250 8.97 15.09 -2.02
N GLY A 251 8.56 13.99 -2.63
CA GLY A 251 9.44 13.14 -3.41
C GLY A 251 8.74 12.49 -4.61
N ILE A 252 9.48 12.33 -5.71
CA ILE A 252 9.07 11.54 -6.87
C ILE A 252 10.13 10.48 -7.11
N TYR A 253 9.70 9.23 -7.27
CA TYR A 253 10.54 8.14 -7.75
C TYR A 253 10.02 7.67 -9.10
N ASN A 254 10.92 7.55 -10.07
CA ASN A 254 10.64 6.97 -11.38
C ASN A 254 11.38 5.64 -11.52
N GLU A 255 10.64 4.55 -11.44
CA GLU A 255 11.18 3.18 -11.52
C GLU A 255 11.82 2.87 -12.88
N LYS A 256 11.30 3.48 -13.98
CA LYS A 256 11.77 3.17 -15.35
C LYS A 256 13.18 3.68 -15.64
N ILE A 257 13.55 4.79 -15.06
CA ILE A 257 14.86 5.44 -15.24
C ILE A 257 15.65 5.49 -13.93
N ASP A 258 15.18 4.80 -12.91
CA ASP A 258 15.77 4.74 -11.57
C ASP A 258 16.21 6.12 -11.07
N SER A 259 15.27 7.06 -11.03
CA SER A 259 15.52 8.43 -10.57
C SER A 259 14.68 8.81 -9.38
N VAL A 260 15.29 9.58 -8.47
CA VAL A 260 14.66 10.19 -7.30
C VAL A 260 14.74 11.70 -7.44
N TYR A 261 13.66 12.39 -7.16
CA TYR A 261 13.58 13.82 -7.07
C TYR A 261 12.91 14.21 -5.76
N VAL A 262 13.59 15.03 -4.93
CA VAL A 262 13.09 15.47 -3.61
C VAL A 262 13.22 16.98 -3.52
N TRP A 263 12.22 17.64 -2.97
CA TRP A 263 12.21 19.08 -2.79
C TRP A 263 11.46 19.50 -1.52
N GLU A 264 11.50 20.80 -1.23
CA GLU A 264 11.00 21.42 -0.02
C GLU A 264 11.77 20.95 1.21
N TYR A 265 12.72 21.76 1.65
CA TYR A 265 13.68 21.43 2.73
C TYR A 265 14.50 20.18 2.42
N ALA A 266 14.93 20.05 1.16
CA ALA A 266 15.66 18.86 0.75
C ALA A 266 17.01 18.80 1.46
N SER A 267 17.32 17.63 2.04
CA SER A 267 18.60 17.35 2.65
C SER A 267 19.09 15.96 2.30
N PHE A 268 20.40 15.88 2.13
CA PHE A 268 21.15 14.65 1.94
C PHE A 268 22.16 14.51 3.06
N SER A 269 22.20 13.38 3.73
CA SER A 269 23.20 13.07 4.77
C SER A 269 23.94 11.81 4.38
N GLN A 270 25.25 11.84 4.39
CA GLN A 270 26.11 10.68 4.22
C GLN A 270 26.89 10.43 5.50
N PHE A 271 26.80 9.21 5.99
CA PHE A 271 27.46 8.77 7.22
C PHE A 271 28.74 8.01 6.86
N ASN A 272 29.87 8.45 7.37
CA ASN A 272 31.15 7.75 7.32
C ASN A 272 31.55 7.38 8.75
N LYS A 273 32.52 6.48 8.90
CA LYS A 273 32.98 6.03 10.23
C LYS A 273 33.49 7.16 11.14
N SER A 274 33.97 8.26 10.57
CA SER A 274 34.60 9.38 11.27
C SER A 274 33.86 10.70 11.14
N ASP A 275 32.93 10.85 10.19
CA ASP A 275 32.26 12.10 9.93
C ASP A 275 30.88 11.90 9.30
N THR A 276 30.01 12.89 9.44
CA THR A 276 28.73 12.97 8.75
C THR A 276 28.74 14.26 7.91
N ILE A 277 28.53 14.11 6.61
CA ILE A 277 28.38 15.25 5.70
C ILE A 277 26.90 15.44 5.43
N ASN A 278 26.39 16.62 5.75
CA ASN A 278 25.03 17.03 5.41
C ASN A 278 25.09 18.04 4.25
N ILE A 279 24.21 17.90 3.29
CA ILE A 279 24.00 18.85 2.20
C ILE A 279 22.53 19.24 2.25
N TYR A 280 22.27 20.55 2.29
CA TYR A 280 20.96 21.16 2.24
C TYR A 280 20.82 21.90 0.92
N ALA A 281 19.67 21.84 0.28
CA ALA A 281 19.38 22.58 -0.94
C ALA A 281 17.86 22.72 -1.13
N ASP A 282 17.43 23.57 -2.09
CA ASP A 282 16.01 23.64 -2.42
C ASP A 282 15.51 22.33 -3.03
N LYS A 283 16.37 21.67 -3.80
CA LYS A 283 16.03 20.44 -4.55
C LYS A 283 17.19 19.48 -4.59
N PHE A 284 16.88 18.20 -4.58
CA PHE A 284 17.80 17.09 -4.70
C PHE A 284 17.35 16.14 -5.80
N ILE A 285 18.24 15.74 -6.69
CA ILE A 285 18.00 14.75 -7.75
C ILE A 285 19.07 13.67 -7.68
N SER A 286 18.65 12.42 -7.78
CA SER A 286 19.56 11.28 -8.01
C SER A 286 19.02 10.47 -9.18
N TYR A 287 19.91 10.11 -10.10
CA TYR A 287 19.55 9.24 -11.22
C TYR A 287 20.72 8.35 -11.63
N LEU A 288 20.41 7.27 -12.33
CA LEU A 288 21.41 6.37 -12.90
C LEU A 288 21.69 6.80 -14.33
N ASP A 289 22.94 7.25 -14.60
CA ASP A 289 23.45 7.50 -15.94
C ASP A 289 24.34 6.33 -16.37
N SER A 290 23.83 5.52 -17.28
CA SER A 290 24.48 4.27 -17.72
C SER A 290 24.75 3.30 -16.55
N THR A 291 25.91 3.38 -15.94
CA THR A 291 26.31 2.58 -14.77
C THR A 291 26.65 3.45 -13.55
N GLN A 292 26.56 4.77 -13.69
CA GLN A 292 27.01 5.72 -12.69
C GLN A 292 25.82 6.37 -11.97
N ARG A 293 25.82 6.36 -10.65
CA ARG A 293 24.84 7.09 -9.85
C ARG A 293 25.27 8.53 -9.69
N ILE A 294 24.48 9.44 -10.26
CA ILE A 294 24.66 10.88 -10.18
C ILE A 294 23.77 11.46 -9.09
N PHE A 295 24.30 12.41 -8.33
CA PHE A 295 23.57 13.19 -7.34
C PHE A 295 23.75 14.68 -7.64
N ILE A 296 22.67 15.43 -7.62
CA ILE A 296 22.70 16.88 -7.86
C ILE A 296 21.81 17.55 -6.81
N CYS A 297 22.37 18.55 -6.14
CA CYS A 297 21.63 19.47 -5.27
C CYS A 297 21.54 20.81 -5.99
N TYR A 298 20.36 21.36 -6.13
CA TYR A 298 20.11 22.59 -6.87
C TYR A 298 19.62 23.69 -5.95
N ASN A 299 20.15 24.88 -6.19
CA ASN A 299 19.84 26.15 -5.59
C ASN A 299 20.11 26.18 -4.07
N ASN A 300 20.87 27.18 -3.66
CA ASN A 300 21.20 27.44 -2.25
C ASN A 300 21.82 26.22 -1.55
N ALA A 301 22.75 25.54 -2.22
CA ALA A 301 23.35 24.36 -1.67
C ALA A 301 24.34 24.72 -0.54
N VAL A 302 24.13 24.13 0.64
CA VAL A 302 25.00 24.29 1.84
C VAL A 302 25.56 22.96 2.22
N ILE A 303 26.86 22.87 2.40
CA ILE A 303 27.59 21.71 2.92
C ILE A 303 27.89 21.95 4.40
N ASP A 304 27.55 20.99 5.25
CA ASP A 304 27.85 21.01 6.68
C ASP A 304 28.43 19.67 7.11
N GLY A 305 29.73 19.65 7.33
CA GLY A 305 30.52 18.54 7.82
C GLY A 305 31.64 19.01 8.73
N ASN A 306 32.28 18.11 9.49
CA ASN A 306 33.35 18.49 10.39
C ASN A 306 34.62 18.91 9.66
N LEU A 307 34.90 18.27 8.50
CA LEU A 307 36.10 18.51 7.72
C LEU A 307 35.90 19.52 6.58
N ILE A 308 34.64 19.74 6.15
CA ILE A 308 34.29 20.61 5.04
C ILE A 308 32.97 21.29 5.31
N GLN A 309 32.94 22.61 5.20
CA GLN A 309 31.74 23.44 5.27
C GLN A 309 31.72 24.40 4.11
N GLY A 310 30.56 24.87 3.70
CA GLY A 310 30.49 25.86 2.64
C GLY A 310 29.13 25.97 1.99
N ASP A 311 29.09 26.92 1.03
CA ASP A 311 27.90 27.16 0.24
C ASP A 311 28.26 27.40 -1.23
N CYS A 312 27.30 27.08 -2.09
CA CYS A 312 27.34 27.38 -3.53
C CYS A 312 25.92 27.32 -4.09
N ASP A 313 25.73 27.69 -5.36
CA ASP A 313 24.41 27.51 -5.96
C ASP A 313 24.02 26.04 -6.07
N SER A 314 24.89 25.23 -6.65
CA SER A 314 24.58 23.83 -6.92
C SER A 314 25.78 22.91 -6.67
N ILE A 315 25.47 21.66 -6.28
CA ILE A 315 26.47 20.61 -6.06
C ILE A 315 26.16 19.44 -6.99
N PHE A 316 27.19 19.00 -7.72
CA PHE A 316 27.16 17.77 -8.50
C PHE A 316 28.11 16.75 -7.85
N TYR A 317 27.64 15.52 -7.63
CA TYR A 317 28.44 14.45 -7.12
C TYR A 317 28.28 13.17 -7.96
N ASN A 318 29.39 12.66 -8.46
CA ASN A 318 29.50 11.35 -9.12
C ASN A 318 30.31 10.40 -8.25
N LYS A 319 29.66 9.42 -7.65
CA LYS A 319 30.31 8.46 -6.74
C LYS A 319 31.35 7.59 -7.47
N THR A 320 31.09 7.18 -8.71
CA THR A 320 31.98 6.31 -9.48
C THR A 320 33.27 7.00 -9.83
N ASP A 321 33.20 8.24 -10.29
CA ASP A 321 34.39 9.03 -10.61
C ASP A 321 35.00 9.71 -9.38
N SER A 322 34.35 9.54 -8.22
CA SER A 322 34.71 10.19 -6.95
C SER A 322 34.86 11.70 -7.09
N LEU A 323 33.99 12.33 -7.89
CA LEU A 323 34.04 13.72 -8.25
C LEU A 323 32.91 14.53 -7.58
N LEU A 324 33.28 15.52 -6.78
CA LEU A 324 32.39 16.53 -6.22
C LEU A 324 32.67 17.85 -6.91
N LYS A 325 31.63 18.52 -7.42
CA LYS A 325 31.71 19.86 -8.01
C LYS A 325 30.76 20.80 -7.27
N CYS A 326 31.28 21.95 -6.86
CA CYS A 326 30.50 23.07 -6.35
C CYS A 326 30.50 24.14 -7.45
N ILE A 327 29.32 24.59 -7.86
CA ILE A 327 29.08 25.41 -9.05
C ILE A 327 28.48 26.75 -8.65
N ASP A 328 28.89 27.81 -9.34
CA ASP A 328 28.46 29.20 -9.17
C ASP A 328 28.84 29.76 -7.80
N LYS A 329 30.02 30.37 -7.79
CA LYS A 329 30.63 31.12 -6.68
C LYS A 329 30.72 30.36 -5.35
N PRO A 330 31.24 29.14 -5.34
CA PRO A 330 31.45 28.39 -4.10
C PRO A 330 32.36 29.13 -3.13
N VAL A 331 31.99 29.09 -1.85
CA VAL A 331 32.86 29.44 -0.72
C VAL A 331 32.94 28.27 0.21
N ILE A 332 34.08 27.61 0.25
CA ILE A 332 34.29 26.37 1.00
C ILE A 332 35.35 26.57 2.08
N TRP A 333 35.07 26.16 3.28
CA TRP A 333 36.00 26.15 4.42
C TRP A 333 36.46 24.71 4.70
N MET A 334 37.76 24.52 4.76
CA MET A 334 38.43 23.27 5.09
C MET A 334 39.60 23.55 6.03
N ASP A 335 39.57 23.05 7.24
CA ASP A 335 40.50 23.37 8.30
C ASP A 335 40.63 24.91 8.45
N GLU A 336 41.83 25.44 8.33
CA GLU A 336 42.13 26.87 8.43
C GLU A 336 42.03 27.61 7.05
N ASN A 337 41.52 26.91 6.02
CA ASN A 337 41.48 27.47 4.66
C ASN A 337 40.07 27.83 4.23
N GLN A 338 39.90 29.01 3.67
CA GLN A 338 38.76 29.40 2.86
C GLN A 338 39.15 29.35 1.38
N ILE A 339 38.34 28.65 0.58
CA ILE A 339 38.57 28.43 -0.85
C ILE A 339 37.38 28.99 -1.60
N SER A 340 37.60 29.82 -2.62
CA SER A 340 36.53 30.40 -3.43
C SER A 340 36.96 30.57 -4.90
N GLY A 341 35.97 30.60 -5.81
CA GLY A 341 36.15 30.78 -7.25
C GLY A 341 34.79 30.80 -7.95
N GLU A 342 34.77 30.70 -9.28
CA GLU A 342 33.49 30.51 -10.00
C GLU A 342 33.03 29.04 -9.94
N ASN A 343 33.96 28.06 -9.98
CA ASN A 343 33.66 26.64 -9.80
C ASN A 343 34.79 25.98 -9.00
N LEU A 344 34.41 24.94 -8.25
CA LEU A 344 35.32 24.16 -7.43
C LEU A 344 35.07 22.70 -7.67
N GLU A 345 36.13 21.94 -7.97
CA GLU A 345 36.08 20.48 -8.15
C GLU A 345 36.98 19.80 -7.11
N PHE A 346 36.46 18.79 -6.46
CA PHE A 346 37.22 17.91 -5.59
C PHE A 346 37.21 16.48 -6.13
N LYS A 347 38.38 15.83 -6.10
CA LYS A 347 38.48 14.38 -6.23
C LYS A 347 38.62 13.76 -4.86
N ILE A 348 37.72 12.84 -4.53
CA ILE A 348 37.62 12.16 -3.23
C ILE A 348 38.07 10.71 -3.41
N PHE A 349 39.04 10.26 -2.64
CA PHE A 349 39.49 8.88 -2.61
C PHE A 349 39.45 8.36 -1.17
N GLU A 350 38.79 7.21 -0.94
CA GLU A 350 38.61 6.61 0.39
C GLU A 350 38.05 7.58 1.44
N GLY A 351 37.12 8.46 1.03
CA GLY A 351 36.49 9.46 1.90
C GLY A 351 37.38 10.67 2.22
N LYS A 352 38.54 10.80 1.58
CA LYS A 352 39.45 11.94 1.73
C LYS A 352 39.58 12.71 0.43
N ILE A 353 39.72 14.01 0.52
CA ILE A 353 40.01 14.88 -0.63
C ILE A 353 41.45 14.60 -1.06
N PHE A 354 41.64 14.17 -2.30
CA PHE A 354 42.94 13.89 -2.89
C PHE A 354 43.49 15.08 -3.67
N ASN A 355 42.65 15.73 -4.47
CA ASN A 355 43.02 16.97 -5.14
C ASN A 355 41.80 17.90 -5.26
N MET A 356 42.09 19.17 -5.52
CA MET A 356 41.09 20.17 -5.86
C MET A 356 41.53 20.95 -7.09
N ASN A 357 40.54 21.47 -7.81
CA ASN A 357 40.71 22.42 -8.92
C ASN A 357 39.70 23.54 -8.72
N VAL A 358 40.22 24.78 -8.56
CA VAL A 358 39.43 25.99 -8.47
C VAL A 358 39.61 26.77 -9.76
N THR A 359 38.52 27.11 -10.41
CA THR A 359 38.56 27.79 -11.73
C THR A 359 37.91 29.16 -11.65
N ASP A 360 38.50 30.08 -12.34
CA ASP A 360 38.11 31.49 -12.53
C ASP A 360 37.96 32.28 -11.19
N ASN A 361 38.66 33.39 -11.09
CA ASN A 361 38.69 34.22 -9.89
C ASN A 361 39.08 33.44 -8.61
N SER A 362 39.95 32.45 -8.77
CA SER A 362 40.33 31.52 -7.69
C SER A 362 41.08 32.23 -6.56
N MET A 363 40.66 31.98 -5.32
CA MET A 363 41.30 32.54 -4.13
C MET A 363 41.32 31.51 -3.00
N ILE A 364 42.45 31.39 -2.33
CA ILE A 364 42.64 30.66 -1.08
C ILE A 364 43.13 31.65 -0.03
N VAL A 365 42.45 31.65 1.13
CA VAL A 365 42.81 32.37 2.31
C VAL A 365 43.11 31.37 3.42
N THR A 366 44.35 31.37 3.94
CA THR A 366 44.78 30.49 5.03
C THR A 366 45.00 31.30 6.29
N ARG A 367 44.37 30.92 7.37
CA ARG A 367 44.56 31.54 8.68
C ARG A 367 45.87 31.07 9.31
N LYS A 368 46.75 32.02 9.66
CA LYS A 368 48.00 31.71 10.41
C LYS A 368 47.85 31.84 11.91
N ASP A 369 47.17 32.91 12.31
CA ASP A 369 46.88 33.18 13.73
C ASP A 369 45.61 34.03 13.84
N SER A 370 45.34 34.63 14.96
CA SER A 370 44.12 35.43 15.19
C SER A 370 43.97 36.68 14.34
N VAL A 371 45.06 37.17 13.72
CA VAL A 371 45.08 38.46 12.97
C VAL A 371 45.76 38.37 11.61
N HIS A 372 46.53 37.31 11.33
CA HIS A 372 47.28 37.19 10.06
C HIS A 372 46.69 36.08 9.18
N PHE A 373 46.61 36.41 7.88
CA PHE A 373 46.10 35.50 6.84
C PHE A 373 47.06 35.53 5.64
N ASP A 374 47.42 34.35 5.13
CA ASP A 374 48.05 34.23 3.82
C ASP A 374 46.97 34.16 2.72
N GLN A 375 47.26 34.73 1.58
CA GLN A 375 46.34 34.77 0.44
C GLN A 375 47.04 34.32 -0.83
N ILE A 376 46.40 33.38 -1.53
CA ILE A 376 46.82 32.97 -2.87
C ILE A 376 45.68 33.33 -3.81
N LYS A 377 45.97 34.09 -4.88
CA LYS A 377 45.01 34.46 -5.90
C LYS A 377 45.54 34.07 -7.26
N GLY A 378 44.67 33.52 -8.11
CA GLY A 378 44.98 33.12 -9.48
C GLY A 378 43.74 32.98 -10.33
N ASN A 379 43.92 32.77 -11.63
CA ASN A 379 42.82 32.44 -12.50
C ASN A 379 42.34 31.01 -12.22
N ASN A 380 43.31 30.09 -12.15
CA ASN A 380 43.06 28.67 -11.74
C ASN A 380 44.07 28.30 -10.66
N ILE A 381 43.59 27.53 -9.66
CA ILE A 381 44.43 26.99 -8.58
C ILE A 381 44.23 25.49 -8.52
N TYR A 382 45.33 24.72 -8.58
CA TYR A 382 45.35 23.27 -8.41
C TYR A 382 45.98 22.91 -7.06
N GLY A 383 45.27 22.21 -6.22
CA GLY A 383 45.73 21.76 -4.93
C GLY A 383 45.86 20.24 -4.88
N PHE A 384 46.92 19.76 -4.23
CA PHE A 384 47.14 18.34 -3.96
C PHE A 384 47.28 18.14 -2.47
N PHE A 385 46.51 17.23 -1.90
CA PHE A 385 46.54 16.90 -0.49
C PHE A 385 47.42 15.67 -0.26
N LYS A 386 48.34 15.76 0.68
CA LYS A 386 49.18 14.62 1.06
C LYS A 386 48.30 13.55 1.71
N LYS A 387 48.59 12.28 1.36
CA LYS A 387 47.95 11.11 1.96
C LYS A 387 48.25 11.01 3.46
#